data_e189796902aa7c1008a1ca6a6c8b3c93
#
_entry.id   e189796902aa7c1008a1ca6a6c8b3c93
#
_cell.length_a   1.000
_cell.length_b   1.000
_cell.length_c   1.000
_cell.angle_alpha   90.00
_cell.angle_beta   90.00
_cell.angle_gamma   90.00
#
_symmetry.space_group_name_H-M   'P 1'
#
loop_
_entity.id
_entity.type
_entity.pdbx_description
1 polymer ?
#
loop_
_entity_poly.entity_id
_entity_poly.type
_entity_poly.pdbx_seq_one_letter_code
_entity_poly.pdbx_strand_id
1 'polypeptide(L)'
;MKKKFICTVCGYIHEGTEAPAECPVCHAKAAKFKEFNPEALKGTKTEQNLKDAFAGESQAHTKYLYYASKAKKDGYEQIAGFFEETARNEKEHAKIWFKFLHEGDIPTTTVNLADAAAGENYEWTDMYEQMAKDAMEEGFPELAVKFRSVGKVEKHHEERYRKLLKNIEDSVVFSREGDCIWQCRNCGHIVIGKKAPAVCPVCNHPQSFFQVEESNY
;
A
#
# COMPACT_ATOMS: atom_id res chain seq x y z
N MET A 1 -1.18 16.07 24.71
CA MET A 1 -0.72 15.34 23.53
C MET A 1 -1.61 14.12 23.36
N LYS A 2 -1.92 13.72 22.14
CA LYS A 2 -2.62 12.47 21.89
C LYS A 2 -1.66 11.30 22.17
N LYS A 3 -2.19 10.25 22.76
CA LYS A 3 -1.51 8.99 23.07
C LYS A 3 -2.17 7.87 22.29
N LYS A 4 -1.48 6.74 22.19
CA LYS A 4 -2.05 5.52 21.63
C LYS A 4 -2.36 4.53 22.76
N PHE A 5 -3.52 3.87 22.68
CA PHE A 5 -3.98 2.88 23.64
C PHE A 5 -4.33 1.59 22.91
N ILE A 6 -3.77 0.47 23.34
CA ILE A 6 -4.06 -0.84 22.76
C ILE A 6 -5.05 -1.62 23.63
N CYS A 7 -6.08 -2.15 23.00
CA CYS A 7 -6.99 -3.10 23.64
C CYS A 7 -6.27 -4.44 23.87
N THR A 8 -6.16 -4.88 25.12
CA THR A 8 -5.46 -6.13 25.46
C THR A 8 -6.26 -7.38 25.12
N VAL A 9 -7.50 -7.24 24.60
CA VAL A 9 -8.36 -8.35 24.19
C VAL A 9 -8.24 -8.62 22.70
N CYS A 10 -8.29 -7.56 21.84
CA CYS A 10 -8.35 -7.74 20.38
C CYS A 10 -7.23 -7.01 19.61
N GLY A 11 -6.34 -6.29 20.30
CA GLY A 11 -5.25 -5.56 19.65
C GLY A 11 -5.64 -4.24 18.98
N TYR A 12 -6.94 -3.82 19.03
CA TYR A 12 -7.35 -2.53 18.47
C TYR A 12 -6.58 -1.38 19.10
N ILE A 13 -6.06 -0.47 18.28
CA ILE A 13 -5.33 0.72 18.71
C ILE A 13 -6.22 1.95 18.57
N HIS A 14 -6.39 2.68 19.67
CA HIS A 14 -7.11 3.94 19.76
C HIS A 14 -6.12 5.11 19.93
N GLU A 15 -6.32 6.20 19.19
CA GLU A 15 -5.57 7.44 19.37
C GLU A 15 -6.47 8.48 20.08
N GLY A 16 -6.04 8.96 21.23
CA GLY A 16 -6.79 9.91 22.02
C GLY A 16 -6.01 10.47 23.21
N THR A 17 -6.64 11.32 24.00
CA THR A 17 -6.08 11.81 25.27
C THR A 17 -6.18 10.77 26.38
N GLU A 18 -7.14 9.86 26.25
CA GLU A 18 -7.43 8.75 27.17
C GLU A 18 -7.95 7.53 26.41
N ALA A 19 -7.99 6.38 27.07
CA ALA A 19 -8.57 5.16 26.51
C ALA A 19 -10.09 5.35 26.29
N PRO A 20 -10.67 4.76 25.21
CA PRO A 20 -12.10 4.85 24.99
C PRO A 20 -12.86 4.08 26.06
N ALA A 21 -14.09 4.51 26.40
CA ALA A 21 -14.92 3.85 27.38
C ALA A 21 -15.21 2.37 27.04
N GLU A 22 -15.28 2.10 25.73
CA GLU A 22 -15.52 0.78 25.18
C GLU A 22 -14.76 0.59 23.85
N CYS A 23 -14.22 -0.60 23.63
CA CYS A 23 -13.56 -0.94 22.38
C CYS A 23 -14.59 -1.05 21.23
N PRO A 24 -14.43 -0.34 20.11
CA PRO A 24 -15.39 -0.40 19.01
C PRO A 24 -15.35 -1.73 18.25
N VAL A 25 -14.35 -2.58 18.51
CA VAL A 25 -14.18 -3.87 17.82
C VAL A 25 -14.71 -5.05 18.65
N CYS A 26 -14.31 -5.15 19.93
CA CYS A 26 -14.64 -6.30 20.77
C CYS A 26 -15.48 -5.95 22.00
N HIS A 27 -15.92 -4.70 22.14
CA HIS A 27 -16.75 -4.19 23.24
C HIS A 27 -16.12 -4.30 24.64
N ALA A 28 -14.80 -4.56 24.74
CA ALA A 28 -14.09 -4.57 26.01
C ALA A 28 -14.08 -3.16 26.63
N LYS A 29 -14.25 -3.10 27.94
CA LYS A 29 -14.30 -1.82 28.69
C LYS A 29 -12.91 -1.15 28.78
N ALA A 30 -12.86 0.15 29.06
CA ALA A 30 -11.66 0.98 29.16
C ALA A 30 -10.53 0.32 29.98
N ALA A 31 -10.86 -0.40 31.05
CA ALA A 31 -9.90 -1.13 31.88
C ALA A 31 -9.09 -2.21 31.14
N LYS A 32 -9.51 -2.59 29.92
CA LYS A 32 -8.79 -3.52 29.05
C LYS A 32 -7.87 -2.81 28.06
N PHE A 33 -7.72 -1.51 28.15
CA PHE A 33 -6.74 -0.76 27.39
C PHE A 33 -5.49 -0.47 28.22
N LYS A 34 -4.36 -0.49 27.58
CA LYS A 34 -3.08 0.00 28.10
C LYS A 34 -2.45 0.98 27.11
N GLU A 35 -1.63 1.89 27.61
CA GLU A 35 -0.86 2.79 26.72
C GLU A 35 0.02 1.95 25.81
N PHE A 36 0.02 2.26 24.52
CA PHE A 36 0.83 1.62 23.50
C PHE A 36 1.96 2.57 23.09
N ASN A 37 3.19 2.13 23.33
CA ASN A 37 4.38 2.85 22.90
C ASN A 37 5.03 2.11 21.72
N PRO A 38 4.83 2.56 20.45
CA PRO A 38 5.46 1.95 19.28
C PRO A 38 6.99 1.94 19.34
N GLU A 39 7.59 2.98 19.93
CA GLU A 39 9.06 3.07 20.07
C GLU A 39 9.65 1.92 20.90
N ALA A 40 8.88 1.37 21.83
CA ALA A 40 9.33 0.22 22.63
C ALA A 40 9.44 -1.09 21.82
N LEU A 41 8.92 -1.13 20.59
CA LEU A 41 9.09 -2.27 19.68
C LEU A 41 10.44 -2.25 18.97
N LYS A 42 11.04 -1.07 18.77
CA LYS A 42 12.26 -0.91 17.96
C LYS A 42 13.43 -1.74 18.50
N GLY A 43 14.05 -2.51 17.61
CA GLY A 43 15.17 -3.38 17.92
C GLY A 43 14.83 -4.64 18.73
N THR A 44 13.54 -4.90 18.99
CA THR A 44 13.12 -6.09 19.72
C THR A 44 12.93 -7.31 18.81
N LYS A 45 12.96 -8.51 19.38
CA LYS A 45 12.57 -9.74 18.67
C LYS A 45 11.11 -9.70 18.23
N THR A 46 10.25 -8.99 18.95
CA THR A 46 8.84 -8.81 18.56
C THR A 46 8.71 -7.98 17.29
N GLU A 47 9.51 -6.92 17.14
CA GLU A 47 9.54 -6.18 15.88
C GLU A 47 9.94 -7.07 14.71
N GLN A 48 10.98 -7.89 14.87
CA GLN A 48 11.40 -8.84 13.84
C GLN A 48 10.29 -9.85 13.52
N ASN A 49 9.62 -10.41 14.54
CA ASN A 49 8.48 -11.31 14.35
C ASN A 49 7.33 -10.64 13.57
N LEU A 50 7.06 -9.36 13.80
CA LEU A 50 6.05 -8.61 13.03
C LEU A 50 6.46 -8.45 11.55
N LYS A 51 7.73 -8.18 11.28
CA LYS A 51 8.28 -8.11 9.91
C LYS A 51 8.19 -9.46 9.21
N ASP A 52 8.58 -10.53 9.88
CA ASP A 52 8.52 -11.89 9.33
C ASP A 52 7.07 -12.33 9.07
N ALA A 53 6.15 -12.01 9.99
CA ALA A 53 4.73 -12.29 9.81
C ALA A 53 4.15 -11.50 8.62
N PHE A 54 4.43 -10.18 8.52
CA PHE A 54 4.01 -9.37 7.38
C PHE A 54 4.54 -9.93 6.04
N ALA A 55 5.82 -10.32 5.99
CA ALA A 55 6.42 -10.92 4.81
C ALA A 55 5.77 -12.27 4.45
N GLY A 56 5.54 -13.15 5.44
CA GLY A 56 4.92 -14.46 5.27
C GLY A 56 3.51 -14.37 4.70
N GLU A 57 2.66 -13.54 5.30
CA GLU A 57 1.26 -13.33 4.86
C GLU A 57 1.20 -12.67 3.47
N SER A 58 2.09 -11.70 3.18
CA SER A 58 2.17 -11.06 1.86
C SER A 58 2.56 -12.07 0.77
N GLN A 59 3.50 -12.97 1.05
CA GLN A 59 3.87 -14.04 0.14
C GLN A 59 2.74 -15.06 -0.03
N ALA A 60 2.04 -15.45 1.06
CA ALA A 60 0.92 -16.37 1.02
C ALA A 60 -0.21 -15.80 0.15
N HIS A 61 -0.59 -14.54 0.36
CA HIS A 61 -1.55 -13.82 -0.48
C HIS A 61 -1.22 -13.96 -1.97
N THR A 62 0.00 -13.61 -2.36
CA THR A 62 0.42 -13.64 -3.75
C THR A 62 0.46 -15.07 -4.33
N LYS A 63 1.01 -16.04 -3.58
CA LYS A 63 1.06 -17.46 -4.00
C LYS A 63 -0.33 -18.03 -4.22
N TYR A 64 -1.28 -17.76 -3.33
CA TYR A 64 -2.63 -18.31 -3.44
C TYR A 64 -3.38 -17.76 -4.65
N LEU A 65 -3.15 -16.50 -5.06
CA LEU A 65 -3.67 -15.99 -6.33
C LEU A 65 -3.11 -16.75 -7.54
N TYR A 66 -1.83 -17.12 -7.52
CA TYR A 66 -1.25 -17.97 -8.57
C TYR A 66 -1.83 -19.38 -8.57
N TYR A 67 -2.06 -19.96 -7.37
CA TYR A 67 -2.68 -21.28 -7.23
C TYR A 67 -4.13 -21.27 -7.70
N ALA A 68 -4.90 -20.22 -7.39
CA ALA A 68 -6.25 -20.04 -7.91
C ALA A 68 -6.28 -19.97 -9.44
N SER A 69 -5.36 -19.22 -10.05
CA SER A 69 -5.24 -19.13 -11.51
C SER A 69 -4.93 -20.50 -12.14
N LYS A 70 -4.07 -21.30 -11.50
CA LYS A 70 -3.76 -22.67 -11.97
C LYS A 70 -4.96 -23.59 -11.82
N ALA A 71 -5.65 -23.56 -10.67
CA ALA A 71 -6.82 -24.39 -10.41
C ALA A 71 -7.95 -24.15 -11.43
N LYS A 72 -8.18 -22.87 -11.82
CA LYS A 72 -9.13 -22.54 -12.91
C LYS A 72 -8.75 -23.16 -14.22
N LYS A 73 -7.47 -23.09 -14.61
CA LYS A 73 -6.96 -23.70 -15.84
C LYS A 73 -7.09 -25.24 -15.84
N ASP A 74 -7.03 -25.85 -14.66
CA ASP A 74 -7.21 -27.29 -14.48
C ASP A 74 -8.70 -27.73 -14.37
N GLY A 75 -9.64 -26.76 -14.40
CA GLY A 75 -11.08 -27.03 -14.32
C GLY A 75 -11.63 -27.17 -12.89
N TYR A 76 -10.89 -26.73 -11.86
CA TYR A 76 -11.26 -26.85 -10.45
C TYR A 76 -11.75 -25.51 -9.87
N GLU A 77 -12.89 -24.99 -10.35
CA GLU A 77 -13.43 -23.67 -9.95
C GLU A 77 -13.67 -23.54 -8.43
N GLN A 78 -14.15 -24.59 -7.77
CA GLN A 78 -14.36 -24.56 -6.32
C GLN A 78 -13.03 -24.41 -5.56
N ILE A 79 -11.99 -25.14 -5.97
CA ILE A 79 -10.66 -25.06 -5.36
C ILE A 79 -10.06 -23.65 -5.59
N ALA A 80 -10.21 -23.12 -6.80
CA ALA A 80 -9.82 -21.75 -7.11
C ALA A 80 -10.48 -20.73 -6.20
N GLY A 81 -11.80 -20.87 -5.98
CA GLY A 81 -12.55 -20.02 -5.06
C GLY A 81 -12.02 -20.03 -3.62
N PHE A 82 -11.66 -21.20 -3.10
CA PHE A 82 -11.03 -21.30 -1.77
C PHE A 82 -9.66 -20.62 -1.71
N PHE A 83 -8.83 -20.76 -2.74
CA PHE A 83 -7.54 -20.04 -2.81
C PHE A 83 -7.75 -18.53 -2.84
N GLU A 84 -8.70 -18.02 -3.62
CA GLU A 84 -9.02 -16.58 -3.68
C GLU A 84 -9.55 -16.05 -2.33
N GLU A 85 -10.40 -16.83 -1.65
CA GLU A 85 -10.90 -16.48 -0.33
C GLU A 85 -9.77 -16.41 0.69
N THR A 86 -8.94 -17.44 0.75
CA THR A 86 -7.79 -17.47 1.67
C THR A 86 -6.81 -16.34 1.35
N ALA A 87 -6.51 -16.07 0.08
CA ALA A 87 -5.66 -14.94 -0.30
C ALA A 87 -6.19 -13.60 0.24
N ARG A 88 -7.52 -13.38 0.23
CA ARG A 88 -8.11 -12.17 0.84
C ARG A 88 -7.90 -12.13 2.35
N ASN A 89 -7.98 -13.28 3.03
CA ASN A 89 -7.75 -13.36 4.46
C ASN A 89 -6.28 -13.03 4.81
N GLU A 90 -5.33 -13.60 4.09
CA GLU A 90 -3.89 -13.34 4.31
C GLU A 90 -3.51 -11.87 4.07
N LYS A 91 -4.15 -11.21 3.11
CA LYS A 91 -4.00 -9.75 2.93
C LYS A 91 -4.45 -8.97 4.16
N GLU A 92 -5.55 -9.35 4.82
CA GLU A 92 -6.01 -8.68 6.03
C GLU A 92 -5.11 -9.01 7.24
N HIS A 93 -4.56 -10.24 7.32
CA HIS A 93 -3.55 -10.59 8.33
C HIS A 93 -2.28 -9.74 8.14
N ALA A 94 -1.73 -9.67 6.94
CA ALA A 94 -0.58 -8.82 6.61
C ALA A 94 -0.82 -7.36 7.03
N LYS A 95 -2.01 -6.82 6.79
CA LYS A 95 -2.39 -5.46 7.17
C LYS A 95 -2.39 -5.24 8.69
N ILE A 96 -2.72 -6.26 9.49
CA ILE A 96 -2.62 -6.18 10.96
C ILE A 96 -1.17 -5.93 11.36
N TRP A 97 -0.25 -6.75 10.86
CA TRP A 97 1.18 -6.66 11.17
C TRP A 97 1.80 -5.37 10.65
N PHE A 98 1.43 -4.95 9.44
CA PHE A 98 1.83 -3.67 8.85
C PHE A 98 1.46 -2.49 9.76
N LYS A 99 0.23 -2.46 10.27
CA LYS A 99 -0.22 -1.39 11.17
C LYS A 99 0.60 -1.34 12.47
N PHE A 100 0.93 -2.48 13.07
CA PHE A 100 1.80 -2.50 14.25
C PHE A 100 3.21 -1.97 13.97
N LEU A 101 3.76 -2.26 12.80
CA LEU A 101 5.05 -1.73 12.34
C LEU A 101 5.00 -0.22 12.04
N HIS A 102 3.81 0.34 11.81
CA HIS A 102 3.56 1.74 11.48
C HIS A 102 2.71 2.43 12.54
N GLU A 103 3.07 2.24 13.81
CA GLU A 103 2.45 2.92 14.94
C GLU A 103 0.94 2.69 15.12
N GLY A 104 0.41 1.62 14.56
CA GLY A 104 -0.99 1.20 14.75
C GLY A 104 -1.95 1.61 13.65
N ASP A 105 -1.50 2.32 12.59
CA ASP A 105 -2.33 2.64 11.43
C ASP A 105 -1.52 2.62 10.12
N ILE A 106 -2.22 2.76 8.99
CA ILE A 106 -1.58 2.98 7.69
C ILE A 106 -1.17 4.47 7.63
N PRO A 107 0.09 4.78 7.33
CA PRO A 107 0.57 6.16 7.25
C PRO A 107 -0.18 7.01 6.22
N THR A 108 0.02 8.33 6.27
CA THR A 108 -0.60 9.25 5.30
C THR A 108 -0.12 8.98 3.87
N THR A 109 -0.91 9.40 2.89
CA THR A 109 -0.57 9.22 1.46
C THR A 109 0.81 9.81 1.12
N THR A 110 1.18 10.94 1.72
CA THR A 110 2.49 11.58 1.50
C THR A 110 3.63 10.69 2.02
N VAL A 111 3.48 10.15 3.23
CA VAL A 111 4.46 9.21 3.81
C VAL A 111 4.55 7.94 2.98
N ASN A 112 3.41 7.36 2.58
CA ASN A 112 3.36 6.15 1.77
C ASN A 112 4.00 6.33 0.39
N LEU A 113 3.83 7.49 -0.26
CA LEU A 113 4.48 7.80 -1.53
C LEU A 113 6.00 7.94 -1.40
N ALA A 114 6.46 8.55 -0.29
CA ALA A 114 7.89 8.67 -0.01
C ALA A 114 8.53 7.30 0.26
N ASP A 115 7.86 6.47 1.07
CA ASP A 115 8.30 5.11 1.39
C ASP A 115 8.34 4.22 0.14
N ALA A 116 7.26 4.22 -0.67
CA ALA A 116 7.22 3.48 -1.93
C ALA A 116 8.34 3.92 -2.86
N ALA A 117 8.55 5.24 -3.06
CA ALA A 117 9.64 5.73 -3.90
C ALA A 117 11.03 5.32 -3.40
N ALA A 118 11.23 5.25 -2.08
CA ALA A 118 12.49 4.79 -1.49
C ALA A 118 12.70 3.28 -1.67
N GLY A 119 11.64 2.48 -1.55
CA GLY A 119 11.65 1.04 -1.80
C GLY A 119 12.02 0.73 -3.25
N GLU A 120 11.30 1.31 -4.20
CA GLU A 120 11.58 1.15 -5.64
C GLU A 120 13.00 1.61 -6.01
N ASN A 121 13.47 2.72 -5.41
CA ASN A 121 14.85 3.18 -5.60
C ASN A 121 15.86 2.12 -5.18
N TYR A 122 15.74 1.56 -3.98
CA TYR A 122 16.60 0.49 -3.49
C TYR A 122 16.54 -0.75 -4.40
N GLU A 123 15.36 -1.11 -4.89
CA GLU A 123 15.20 -2.28 -5.74
C GLU A 123 15.97 -2.17 -7.05
N TRP A 124 15.94 -1.02 -7.72
CA TRP A 124 16.63 -0.89 -9.01
C TRP A 124 18.08 -0.45 -8.91
N THR A 125 18.50 0.31 -7.86
CA THR A 125 19.89 0.75 -7.69
C THR A 125 20.78 -0.34 -7.09
N ASP A 126 20.26 -1.12 -6.16
CA ASP A 126 21.04 -2.03 -5.33
C ASP A 126 20.60 -3.49 -5.50
N MET A 127 19.35 -3.81 -5.17
CA MET A 127 18.87 -5.19 -5.03
C MET A 127 18.95 -5.97 -6.35
N TYR A 128 18.28 -5.52 -7.40
CA TYR A 128 18.25 -6.23 -8.68
C TYR A 128 19.58 -6.20 -9.41
N GLU A 129 20.37 -5.14 -9.26
CA GLU A 129 21.70 -5.10 -9.85
C GLU A 129 22.65 -6.11 -9.16
N GLN A 130 22.58 -6.24 -7.83
CA GLN A 130 23.36 -7.26 -7.13
C GLN A 130 22.90 -8.67 -7.50
N MET A 131 21.58 -8.93 -7.49
CA MET A 131 21.03 -10.23 -7.92
C MET A 131 21.42 -10.59 -9.35
N ALA A 132 21.52 -9.61 -10.26
CA ALA A 132 21.96 -9.85 -11.63
C ALA A 132 23.44 -10.21 -11.72
N LYS A 133 24.31 -9.61 -10.89
CA LYS A 133 25.74 -9.97 -10.79
C LYS A 133 25.89 -11.41 -10.27
N ASP A 134 25.22 -11.71 -9.16
CA ASP A 134 25.25 -13.05 -8.55
C ASP A 134 24.79 -14.11 -9.57
N ALA A 135 23.68 -13.86 -10.29
CA ALA A 135 23.19 -14.79 -11.31
C ALA A 135 24.17 -14.98 -12.47
N MET A 136 24.89 -13.92 -12.88
CA MET A 136 25.95 -14.06 -13.90
C MET A 136 27.12 -14.91 -13.41
N GLU A 137 27.58 -14.70 -12.17
CA GLU A 137 28.67 -15.43 -11.55
C GLU A 137 28.33 -16.91 -11.33
N GLU A 138 27.08 -17.19 -10.99
CA GLU A 138 26.58 -18.56 -10.78
C GLU A 138 26.18 -19.29 -12.08
N GLY A 139 26.27 -18.65 -13.25
CA GLY A 139 26.01 -19.26 -14.55
C GLY A 139 24.54 -19.24 -14.98
N PHE A 140 23.74 -18.26 -14.49
CA PHE A 140 22.32 -18.04 -14.86
C PHE A 140 22.12 -16.71 -15.61
N PRO A 141 22.74 -16.50 -16.79
CA PRO A 141 22.69 -15.23 -17.50
C PRO A 141 21.26 -14.81 -17.89
N GLU A 142 20.36 -15.76 -18.13
CA GLU A 142 18.95 -15.46 -18.45
C GLU A 142 18.22 -14.84 -17.25
N LEU A 143 18.53 -15.25 -16.02
CA LEU A 143 17.99 -14.65 -14.80
C LEU A 143 18.59 -13.27 -14.58
N ALA A 144 19.87 -13.06 -14.84
CA ALA A 144 20.51 -11.75 -14.77
C ALA A 144 19.81 -10.72 -15.69
N VAL A 145 19.47 -11.14 -16.92
CA VAL A 145 18.69 -10.31 -17.86
C VAL A 145 17.30 -9.99 -17.27
N LYS A 146 16.63 -10.96 -16.64
CA LYS A 146 15.33 -10.75 -16.01
C LYS A 146 15.42 -9.77 -14.85
N PHE A 147 16.38 -9.93 -13.93
CA PHE A 147 16.59 -9.00 -12.80
C PHE A 147 16.78 -7.57 -13.29
N ARG A 148 17.68 -7.34 -14.25
CA ARG A 148 17.88 -6.00 -14.83
C ARG A 148 16.65 -5.46 -15.55
N SER A 149 15.85 -6.33 -16.18
CA SER A 149 14.64 -5.90 -16.86
C SER A 149 13.57 -5.44 -15.88
N VAL A 150 13.38 -6.16 -14.76
CA VAL A 150 12.49 -5.76 -13.68
C VAL A 150 13.00 -4.48 -13.03
N GLY A 151 14.30 -4.39 -12.68
CA GLY A 151 14.87 -3.17 -12.12
C GLY A 151 14.63 -1.90 -12.97
N LYS A 152 14.56 -2.01 -14.30
CA LYS A 152 14.18 -0.88 -15.16
C LYS A 152 12.71 -0.47 -14.98
N VAL A 153 11.83 -1.42 -14.68
CA VAL A 153 10.42 -1.13 -14.37
C VAL A 153 10.31 -0.40 -13.04
N GLU A 154 11.05 -0.87 -12.01
CA GLU A 154 11.02 -0.26 -10.67
C GLU A 154 11.54 1.18 -10.69
N LYS A 155 12.51 1.50 -11.56
CA LYS A 155 12.90 2.89 -11.81
C LYS A 155 11.73 3.77 -12.28
N HIS A 156 10.88 3.26 -13.18
CA HIS A 156 9.69 4.00 -13.62
C HIS A 156 8.63 4.13 -12.52
N HIS A 157 8.51 3.13 -11.64
CA HIS A 157 7.64 3.22 -10.47
C HIS A 157 8.12 4.30 -9.51
N GLU A 158 9.42 4.36 -9.19
CA GLU A 158 10.01 5.43 -8.39
C GLU A 158 9.74 6.80 -8.98
N GLU A 159 10.04 7.02 -10.27
CA GLU A 159 9.82 8.29 -10.96
C GLU A 159 8.34 8.73 -10.86
N ARG A 160 7.41 7.77 -11.00
CA ARG A 160 5.97 8.00 -10.85
C ARG A 160 5.60 8.42 -9.43
N TYR A 161 6.07 7.69 -8.40
CA TYR A 161 5.76 8.00 -7.01
C TYR A 161 6.35 9.34 -6.58
N ARG A 162 7.57 9.67 -6.98
CA ARG A 162 8.17 10.99 -6.72
C ARG A 162 7.39 12.13 -7.38
N LYS A 163 6.91 11.94 -8.61
CA LYS A 163 6.07 12.91 -9.29
C LYS A 163 4.72 13.12 -8.60
N LEU A 164 4.09 12.03 -8.14
CA LEU A 164 2.83 12.09 -7.40
C LEU A 164 3.02 12.77 -6.05
N LEU A 165 4.09 12.46 -5.32
CA LEU A 165 4.46 13.11 -4.07
C LEU A 165 4.63 14.62 -4.28
N LYS A 166 5.42 15.01 -5.27
CA LYS A 166 5.63 16.41 -5.63
C LYS A 166 4.32 17.12 -5.97
N ASN A 167 3.40 16.49 -6.68
CA ASN A 167 2.09 17.09 -6.97
C ASN A 167 1.28 17.39 -5.70
N ILE A 168 1.41 16.58 -4.65
CA ILE A 168 0.75 16.85 -3.36
C ILE A 168 1.46 18.02 -2.65
N GLU A 169 2.78 18.01 -2.57
CA GLU A 169 3.60 19.03 -1.93
C GLU A 169 3.38 20.41 -2.56
N ASP A 170 3.33 20.46 -3.89
CA ASP A 170 3.08 21.69 -4.65
C ASP A 170 1.59 22.09 -4.68
N SER A 171 0.70 21.29 -4.09
CA SER A 171 -0.77 21.49 -4.12
C SER A 171 -1.36 21.55 -5.54
N VAL A 172 -0.78 20.80 -6.47
CA VAL A 172 -1.20 20.80 -7.89
C VAL A 172 -1.91 19.51 -8.32
N VAL A 173 -2.34 18.66 -7.40
CA VAL A 173 -3.09 17.43 -7.73
C VAL A 173 -4.34 17.75 -8.56
N PHE A 174 -5.09 18.80 -8.17
CA PHE A 174 -6.34 19.22 -8.81
C PHE A 174 -6.24 20.59 -9.50
N SER A 175 -5.02 21.05 -9.77
CA SER A 175 -4.76 22.31 -10.46
C SER A 175 -3.52 22.22 -11.36
N ARG A 176 -3.45 23.11 -12.37
CA ARG A 176 -2.28 23.26 -13.27
C ARG A 176 -2.07 24.73 -13.55
N GLU A 177 -0.88 25.12 -13.98
CA GLU A 177 -0.57 26.48 -14.39
C GLU A 177 -1.34 26.89 -15.66
N GLY A 178 -1.49 25.95 -16.61
CA GLY A 178 -2.26 26.09 -17.84
C GLY A 178 -3.56 25.31 -17.83
N ASP A 179 -4.39 25.52 -18.82
CA ASP A 179 -5.60 24.73 -19.03
C ASP A 179 -5.23 23.28 -19.35
N CYS A 180 -5.92 22.36 -18.73
CA CYS A 180 -5.84 20.93 -19.04
C CYS A 180 -7.23 20.30 -19.01
N ILE A 181 -7.32 19.09 -19.49
CA ILE A 181 -8.55 18.33 -19.53
C ILE A 181 -8.67 17.54 -18.24
N TRP A 182 -9.72 17.79 -17.47
CA TRP A 182 -10.07 17.05 -16.27
C TRP A 182 -11.19 16.08 -16.56
N GLN A 183 -10.98 14.82 -16.21
CA GLN A 183 -11.97 13.77 -16.37
C GLN A 183 -12.46 13.27 -15.01
N CYS A 184 -13.77 13.20 -14.84
CA CYS A 184 -14.38 12.53 -13.67
C CYS A 184 -14.28 11.02 -13.82
N ARG A 185 -13.56 10.35 -12.93
CA ARG A 185 -13.33 8.90 -12.93
C ARG A 185 -14.60 8.08 -12.69
N ASN A 186 -15.67 8.69 -12.16
CA ASN A 186 -16.93 7.99 -11.93
C ASN A 186 -17.84 7.97 -13.16
N CYS A 187 -18.01 9.12 -13.83
CA CYS A 187 -19.00 9.22 -14.93
C CYS A 187 -18.42 9.64 -16.28
N GLY A 188 -17.10 9.87 -16.38
CA GLY A 188 -16.45 10.28 -17.62
C GLY A 188 -16.63 11.75 -18.01
N HIS A 189 -17.32 12.58 -17.18
CA HIS A 189 -17.52 13.99 -17.49
C HIS A 189 -16.19 14.74 -17.65
N ILE A 190 -16.09 15.52 -18.72
CA ILE A 190 -14.90 16.29 -19.09
C ILE A 190 -15.09 17.76 -18.79
N VAL A 191 -14.06 18.39 -18.24
CA VAL A 191 -13.97 19.84 -18.01
C VAL A 191 -12.60 20.33 -18.44
N ILE A 192 -12.55 21.45 -19.18
CA ILE A 192 -11.29 22.10 -19.55
C ILE A 192 -11.07 23.30 -18.65
N GLY A 193 -9.87 23.47 -18.13
CA GLY A 193 -9.49 24.60 -17.31
C GLY A 193 -8.29 24.33 -16.42
N LYS A 194 -7.86 25.33 -15.66
CA LYS A 194 -6.69 25.24 -14.75
C LYS A 194 -6.95 24.42 -13.50
N LYS A 195 -8.21 24.17 -13.15
CA LYS A 195 -8.57 23.50 -11.89
C LYS A 195 -9.75 22.55 -12.10
N ALA A 196 -9.66 21.38 -11.51
CA ALA A 196 -10.77 20.45 -11.43
C ALA A 196 -11.93 21.04 -10.59
N PRO A 197 -13.20 20.82 -10.99
CA PRO A 197 -14.37 21.27 -10.23
C PRO A 197 -14.36 20.70 -8.81
N ALA A 198 -14.87 21.47 -7.83
CA ALA A 198 -15.03 20.99 -6.45
C ALA A 198 -16.03 19.81 -6.37
N VAL A 199 -17.05 19.83 -7.25
CA VAL A 199 -18.07 18.78 -7.37
C VAL A 199 -18.34 18.56 -8.86
N CYS A 200 -18.46 17.31 -9.28
CA CYS A 200 -18.83 16.95 -10.65
C CYS A 200 -20.27 17.36 -10.93
N PRO A 201 -20.54 18.21 -11.96
CA PRO A 201 -21.89 18.69 -12.24
C PRO A 201 -22.84 17.62 -12.78
N VAL A 202 -22.31 16.47 -13.21
CA VAL A 202 -23.12 15.37 -13.78
C VAL A 202 -23.50 14.34 -12.70
N CYS A 203 -22.55 13.93 -11.85
CA CYS A 203 -22.78 12.81 -10.93
C CYS A 203 -22.59 13.17 -9.45
N ASN A 204 -22.36 14.45 -9.12
CA ASN A 204 -22.19 14.97 -7.77
C ASN A 204 -21.04 14.37 -6.95
N HIS A 205 -20.10 13.67 -7.59
CA HIS A 205 -18.90 13.20 -6.89
C HIS A 205 -17.94 14.36 -6.60
N PRO A 206 -17.23 14.32 -5.47
CA PRO A 206 -16.31 15.38 -5.07
C PRO A 206 -15.08 15.47 -5.98
N GLN A 207 -14.33 16.57 -5.89
CA GLN A 207 -13.12 16.85 -6.66
C GLN A 207 -12.10 15.69 -6.66
N SER A 208 -12.05 14.90 -5.60
CA SER A 208 -11.18 13.72 -5.49
C SER A 208 -11.41 12.67 -6.57
N PHE A 209 -12.54 12.72 -7.27
CA PHE A 209 -12.83 11.83 -8.40
C PHE A 209 -12.30 12.37 -9.74
N PHE A 210 -11.74 13.58 -9.78
CA PHE A 210 -11.15 14.09 -11.02
C PHE A 210 -9.69 13.69 -11.15
N GLN A 211 -9.31 13.44 -12.40
CA GLN A 211 -7.92 13.25 -12.82
C GLN A 211 -7.65 14.08 -14.08
N VAL A 212 -6.39 14.34 -14.38
CA VAL A 212 -6.02 14.83 -15.72
C VAL A 212 -6.30 13.70 -16.71
N GLU A 213 -6.99 14.03 -17.81
CA GLU A 213 -7.28 13.05 -18.86
C GLU A 213 -5.97 12.54 -19.49
N GLU A 214 -5.86 11.23 -19.63
CA GLU A 214 -4.79 10.60 -20.37
C GLU A 214 -5.20 10.53 -21.87
N SER A 215 -4.36 11.06 -22.74
CA SER A 215 -4.60 11.12 -24.19
C SER A 215 -3.49 10.48 -25.01
N ASN A 216 -2.86 9.45 -24.45
CA ASN A 216 -1.71 8.76 -25.05
C ASN A 216 -2.06 7.41 -25.72
N TYR A 217 -3.32 7.23 -26.11
CA TYR A 217 -3.81 6.04 -26.85
C TYR A 217 -4.03 6.35 -28.32
#